data_ffba2a5c7c8df35fe6fe1b8d10a441eb
#
_entry.id   ffba2a5c7c8df35fe6fe1b8d10a441eb
#
_cell.length_a   1.000
_cell.length_b   1.000
_cell.length_c   1.000
_cell.angle_alpha   90.00
_cell.angle_beta   90.00
_cell.angle_gamma   90.00
#
_symmetry.space_group_name_H-M   'P 1'
#
loop_
_entity.id
_entity.type
_entity.pdbx_description
1 polymer ?
#
loop_
_entity_poly.entity_id
_entity_poly.type
_entity_poly.pdbx_seq_one_letter_code
_entity_poly.pdbx_strand_id
1 'polypeptide(L)'
;MDQSLSFQPLLFGGDINVYSVARAFHEAYGVRSVAFGKYPSFPCHSSAIIDYRVCPDNESDEAFLRNARAVAEEFADKTVLLLGCGDSYVQLAARHRDHLPENVIAP
;
A
#
# COMPACT_ATOMS: atom_id res chain seq x y z
N MET A 1 6.19 23.53 -3.04
CA MET A 1 5.94 23.04 -3.03
C MET A 1 5.78 21.97 -3.00
N ASP A 2 5.80 21.49 -2.98
CA ASP A 2 5.86 20.50 -2.84
C ASP A 2 5.21 19.54 -3.59
N GLN A 3 5.38 19.45 -4.86
CA GLN A 3 4.86 18.53 -5.82
C GLN A 3 5.33 17.14 -5.54
N SER A 4 6.49 17.04 -4.97
CA SER A 4 7.05 15.76 -4.58
C SER A 4 6.16 15.01 -3.59
N LEU A 5 5.22 15.70 -2.96
CA LEU A 5 4.32 15.11 -1.99
C LEU A 5 3.00 14.66 -2.61
N SER A 6 2.90 14.68 -3.95
CA SER A 6 1.67 14.31 -4.64
C SER A 6 1.59 12.81 -4.90
N PHE A 7 2.04 12.00 -3.97
CA PHE A 7 1.93 10.56 -4.12
C PHE A 7 1.45 9.93 -2.83
N GLN A 8 0.87 8.74 -2.95
CA GLN A 8 0.33 8.01 -1.81
C GLN A 8 0.90 6.61 -1.80
N PRO A 9 1.69 6.24 -0.78
CA PRO A 9 2.16 4.87 -0.67
C PRO A 9 1.02 3.91 -0.35
N LEU A 10 1.01 2.77 -1.03
CA LEU A 10 0.06 1.69 -0.81
C LEU A 10 0.86 0.42 -0.60
N LEU A 11 0.79 -0.13 0.60
CA LEU A 11 1.62 -1.26 1.00
C LEU A 11 0.76 -2.49 1.24
N PHE A 12 1.23 -3.64 0.80
CA PHE A 12 0.54 -4.90 1.04
C PHE A 12 1.39 -5.77 1.96
N GLY A 13 0.85 -6.10 3.11
CA GLY A 13 1.51 -6.85 4.16
C GLY A 13 1.14 -6.23 5.50
N GLY A 14 1.48 -6.89 6.59
CA GLY A 14 1.08 -6.39 7.89
C GLY A 14 2.10 -6.63 8.98
N ASP A 15 3.35 -6.82 8.63
CA ASP A 15 4.37 -7.14 9.60
C ASP A 15 5.33 -5.97 9.79
N ILE A 16 6.46 -6.26 10.45
CA ILE A 16 7.46 -5.24 10.74
C ILE A 16 8.06 -4.65 9.47
N ASN A 17 8.07 -5.42 8.37
CA ASN A 17 8.59 -4.90 7.10
C ASN A 17 7.72 -3.78 6.57
N VAL A 18 6.40 -3.93 6.68
CA VAL A 18 5.48 -2.86 6.27
C VAL A 18 5.69 -1.63 7.14
N TYR A 19 5.83 -1.84 8.44
CA TYR A 19 6.03 -0.72 9.35
C TYR A 19 7.31 0.04 9.01
N SER A 20 8.39 -0.69 8.71
CA SER A 20 9.68 -0.06 8.39
C SER A 20 9.58 0.77 7.10
N VAL A 21 8.89 0.25 6.09
CA VAL A 21 8.72 0.98 4.84
C VAL A 21 7.87 2.23 5.05
N ALA A 22 6.76 2.10 5.79
CA ALA A 22 5.90 3.24 6.07
C ALA A 22 6.63 4.31 6.86
N ARG A 23 7.46 3.89 7.81
CA ARG A 23 8.24 4.83 8.60
C ARG A 23 9.24 5.59 7.73
N ALA A 24 9.88 4.90 6.80
CA ALA A 24 10.83 5.54 5.89
C ALA A 24 10.12 6.60 5.04
N PHE A 25 8.94 6.30 4.51
CA PHE A 25 8.18 7.28 3.75
C PHE A 25 7.77 8.47 4.61
N HIS A 26 7.34 8.19 5.83
CA HIS A 26 6.92 9.26 6.71
C HIS A 26 8.10 10.17 7.08
N GLU A 27 9.26 9.60 7.37
CA GLU A 27 10.42 10.38 7.76
C GLU A 27 10.96 11.20 6.59
N ALA A 28 10.91 10.65 5.40
CA ALA A 28 11.47 11.31 4.23
C ALA A 28 10.53 12.34 3.62
N TYR A 29 9.23 12.08 3.64
CA TYR A 29 8.27 12.87 2.87
C TYR A 29 7.09 13.36 3.69
N GLY A 30 6.97 12.95 4.93
CA GLY A 30 5.83 13.35 5.75
C GLY A 30 4.51 12.75 5.31
N VAL A 31 4.53 11.66 4.52
CA VAL A 31 3.30 11.04 4.05
C VAL A 31 2.90 9.87 4.93
N ARG A 32 1.60 9.66 5.03
CA ARG A 32 1.02 8.53 5.72
C ARG A 32 0.73 7.43 4.69
N SER A 33 1.05 6.19 5.02
CA SER A 33 0.86 5.07 4.09
C SER A 33 -0.48 4.38 4.35
N VAL A 34 -1.11 3.89 3.28
CA VAL A 34 -2.22 2.95 3.39
C VAL A 34 -1.63 1.56 3.29
N ALA A 35 -2.03 0.66 4.17
CA ALA A 35 -1.53 -0.71 4.16
C ALA A 35 -2.66 -1.69 4.33
N PHE A 36 -2.60 -2.81 3.61
CA PHE A 36 -3.55 -3.91 3.72
C PHE A 36 -2.84 -5.12 4.27
N GLY A 37 -3.36 -5.69 5.35
CA GLY A 37 -2.85 -6.91 5.92
C GLY A 37 -3.97 -7.88 6.23
N LYS A 38 -3.63 -9.14 6.49
CA LYS A 38 -4.64 -10.18 6.73
C LYS A 38 -5.22 -10.12 8.13
N TYR A 39 -4.46 -9.62 9.09
CA TYR A 39 -4.85 -9.60 10.50
C TYR A 39 -4.55 -8.24 11.10
N PRO A 40 -5.26 -7.85 12.16
CA PRO A 40 -4.83 -6.69 12.94
C PRO A 40 -3.50 -7.06 13.60
N SER A 41 -2.41 -6.49 13.11
CA SER A 41 -1.09 -6.84 13.61
C SER A 41 -0.36 -5.61 14.08
N PHE A 42 0.35 -5.81 15.16
CA PHE A 42 1.17 -4.79 15.77
C PHE A 42 2.56 -4.83 15.11
N PRO A 43 3.20 -3.70 14.83
CA PRO A 43 2.81 -2.34 15.23
C PRO A 43 1.93 -1.61 14.22
N CYS A 44 1.65 -2.21 13.06
CA CYS A 44 0.95 -1.50 11.99
C CYS A 44 -0.44 -1.04 12.39
N HIS A 45 -1.19 -1.92 13.06
CA HIS A 45 -2.58 -1.66 13.37
C HIS A 45 -2.77 -0.45 14.29
N SER A 46 -1.78 -0.19 15.14
CA SER A 46 -1.88 0.90 16.11
C SER A 46 -1.06 2.13 15.73
N SER A 47 -0.48 2.15 14.55
CA SER A 47 0.45 3.21 14.18
C SER A 47 -0.29 4.43 13.63
N ALA A 48 0.15 5.62 14.05
CA ALA A 48 -0.43 6.86 13.55
C ALA A 48 0.06 7.19 12.14
N ILE A 49 1.15 6.57 11.68
CA ILE A 49 1.70 6.85 10.36
C ILE A 49 1.18 5.91 9.29
N ILE A 50 0.32 4.96 9.67
CA ILE A 50 -0.25 3.98 8.75
C ILE A 50 -1.76 3.95 8.90
N ASP A 51 -2.45 4.06 7.77
CA ASP A 51 -3.88 3.74 7.70
C ASP A 51 -3.95 2.25 7.38
N TYR A 52 -4.04 1.43 8.42
CA TYR A 52 -3.97 -0.01 8.28
C TYR A 52 -5.35 -0.60 8.13
N ARG A 53 -5.56 -1.34 7.06
CA ARG A 53 -6.86 -1.93 6.73
C ARG A 53 -6.72 -3.44 6.72
N VAL A 54 -7.58 -4.12 7.47
CA VAL A 54 -7.53 -5.57 7.58
C VAL A 54 -8.36 -6.19 6.48
N CYS A 55 -7.76 -7.12 5.76
CA CYS A 55 -8.42 -7.83 4.67
C CYS A 55 -8.05 -9.30 4.75
N PRO A 56 -8.93 -10.16 5.31
CA PRO A 56 -8.56 -11.57 5.53
C PRO A 56 -8.16 -12.34 4.28
N ASP A 57 -8.71 -11.98 3.11
CA ASP A 57 -8.36 -12.64 1.85
C ASP A 57 -7.34 -11.83 1.05
N ASN A 58 -6.47 -11.12 1.75
CA ASN A 58 -5.55 -10.14 1.14
C ASN A 58 -4.59 -10.74 0.11
N GLU A 59 -4.33 -12.05 0.18
CA GLU A 59 -3.42 -12.70 -0.77
C GLU A 59 -4.12 -13.24 -2.01
N SER A 60 -5.43 -13.06 -2.13
CA SER A 60 -6.14 -13.47 -3.34
C SER A 60 -5.98 -12.43 -4.43
N ASP A 61 -5.97 -12.88 -5.68
CA ASP A 61 -5.87 -11.97 -6.82
C ASP A 61 -7.02 -10.98 -6.83
N GLU A 62 -8.21 -11.45 -6.55
CA GLU A 62 -9.41 -10.63 -6.57
C GLU A 62 -9.36 -9.53 -5.54
N ALA A 63 -9.00 -9.88 -4.29
CA ALA A 63 -8.93 -8.89 -3.22
C ALA A 63 -7.82 -7.88 -3.48
N PHE A 64 -6.69 -8.35 -3.99
CA PHE A 64 -5.58 -7.47 -4.31
C PHE A 64 -6.01 -6.38 -5.30
N LEU A 65 -6.63 -6.79 -6.40
CA LEU A 65 -7.08 -5.84 -7.42
C LEU A 65 -8.19 -4.92 -6.91
N ARG A 66 -9.13 -5.49 -6.16
CA ARG A 66 -10.22 -4.70 -5.59
C ARG A 66 -9.69 -3.60 -4.68
N ASN A 67 -8.75 -3.94 -3.82
CA ASN A 67 -8.20 -2.98 -2.86
C ASN A 67 -7.32 -1.95 -3.55
N ALA A 68 -6.55 -2.37 -4.54
CA ALA A 68 -5.73 -1.43 -5.30
C ALA A 68 -6.60 -0.41 -6.03
N ARG A 69 -7.70 -0.87 -6.62
CA ARG A 69 -8.62 0.02 -7.33
C ARG A 69 -9.32 0.97 -6.39
N ALA A 70 -9.70 0.48 -5.21
CA ALA A 70 -10.38 1.34 -4.23
C ALA A 70 -9.47 2.47 -3.77
N VAL A 71 -8.21 2.17 -3.50
CA VAL A 71 -7.25 3.20 -3.07
C VAL A 71 -6.95 4.16 -4.21
N ALA A 72 -6.84 3.65 -5.44
CA ALA A 72 -6.61 4.50 -6.61
C ALA A 72 -7.73 5.53 -6.78
N GLU A 73 -8.98 5.11 -6.53
CA GLU A 73 -10.12 6.02 -6.58
C GLU A 73 -10.09 7.02 -5.44
N GLU A 74 -9.77 6.53 -4.25
CA GLU A 74 -9.72 7.37 -3.06
C GLU A 74 -8.69 8.49 -3.21
N PHE A 75 -7.59 8.20 -3.91
CA PHE A 75 -6.52 9.17 -4.14
C PHE A 75 -6.37 9.45 -5.63
N ALA A 76 -7.50 9.73 -6.28
CA ALA A 76 -7.53 9.88 -7.73
C ALA A 76 -6.66 11.03 -8.24
N ASP A 77 -6.39 12.03 -7.40
CA ASP A 77 -5.57 13.18 -7.76
C ASP A 77 -4.09 12.96 -7.50
N LYS A 78 -3.70 11.74 -7.12
CA LYS A 78 -2.32 11.44 -6.78
C LYS A 78 -1.84 10.21 -7.52
N THR A 79 -0.52 10.06 -7.58
CA THR A 79 0.08 8.79 -7.99
C THR A 79 0.10 7.88 -6.78
N VAL A 80 -0.41 6.66 -6.95
CA VAL A 80 -0.39 5.65 -5.89
C VAL A 80 0.81 4.76 -6.14
N LEU A 81 1.73 4.71 -5.18
CA LEU A 81 2.94 3.90 -5.29
C LEU A 81 2.70 2.60 -4.52
N LEU A 82 2.53 1.51 -5.26
CA LEU A 82 2.17 0.22 -4.69
C LEU A 82 3.40 -0.63 -4.48
N LEU A 83 3.59 -1.11 -3.26
CA LEU A 83 4.72 -1.96 -2.92
C LEU A 83 4.22 -3.20 -2.18
N GLY A 84 4.71 -4.36 -2.62
CA GLY A 84 4.46 -5.61 -1.92
C GLY A 84 5.54 -5.82 -0.87
N CYS A 85 5.13 -6.09 0.35
CA CYS A 85 6.07 -6.32 1.45
C CYS A 85 5.97 -7.78 1.84
N GLY A 86 6.75 -8.60 1.20
CA GLY A 86 6.74 -10.04 1.34
C GLY A 86 6.61 -10.70 -0.02
N ASP A 87 7.11 -11.93 -0.12
CA ASP A 87 7.21 -12.59 -1.43
C ASP A 87 5.88 -12.75 -2.14
N SER A 88 4.84 -13.15 -1.41
CA SER A 88 3.54 -13.36 -2.03
C SER A 88 2.95 -12.07 -2.58
N TYR A 89 3.16 -10.96 -1.88
CA TYR A 89 2.63 -9.68 -2.33
C TYR A 89 3.44 -9.09 -3.48
N VAL A 90 4.76 -9.34 -3.49
CA VAL A 90 5.59 -8.94 -4.63
C VAL A 90 5.13 -9.69 -5.88
N GLN A 91 4.81 -10.98 -5.74
CA GLN A 91 4.34 -11.79 -6.86
C GLN A 91 2.99 -11.31 -7.37
N LEU A 92 2.09 -10.95 -6.46
CA LEU A 92 0.78 -10.41 -6.86
C LEU A 92 0.95 -9.12 -7.65
N ALA A 93 1.80 -8.24 -7.17
CA ALA A 93 2.03 -6.97 -7.86
C ALA A 93 2.62 -7.18 -9.24
N ALA A 94 3.57 -8.10 -9.37
CA ALA A 94 4.19 -8.40 -10.65
C ALA A 94 3.19 -9.03 -11.62
N ARG A 95 2.36 -9.95 -11.10
CA ARG A 95 1.37 -10.65 -11.92
C ARG A 95 0.31 -9.72 -12.49
N HIS A 96 -0.09 -8.73 -11.71
CA HIS A 96 -1.21 -7.87 -12.08
C HIS A 96 -0.81 -6.45 -12.44
N ARG A 97 0.49 -6.23 -12.66
CA ARG A 97 0.97 -4.88 -12.95
C ARG A 97 0.22 -4.22 -14.10
N ASP A 98 -0.08 -4.99 -15.15
CA ASP A 98 -0.74 -4.44 -16.34
C ASP A 98 -2.23 -4.24 -16.16
N HIS A 99 -2.78 -4.69 -15.04
CA HIS A 99 -4.21 -4.58 -14.76
C HIS A 99 -4.54 -3.51 -13.72
N LEU A 100 -3.54 -2.79 -13.27
CA LEU A 100 -3.72 -1.77 -12.24
C LEU A 100 -4.24 -0.48 -12.85
N PRO A 101 -4.96 0.34 -12.04
CA PRO A 101 -5.42 1.63 -12.54
C PRO A 101 -4.29 2.52 -13.01
N GLU A 102 -4.64 3.50 -13.83
CA GLU A 102 -3.68 4.35 -14.50
C GLU A 102 -2.79 5.14 -13.53
N ASN A 103 -3.33 5.53 -12.38
CA ASN A 103 -2.57 6.31 -11.42
C ASN A 103 -1.77 5.45 -10.42
N VAL A 104 -1.75 4.13 -10.61
CA VAL A 104 -1.00 3.23 -9.74
C VAL A 104 0.29 2.81 -10.43
N ILE A 105 1.40 2.96 -9.71
CA ILE A 105 2.70 2.50 -10.17
C ILE A 105 3.17 1.40 -9.25
N ALA A 106 3.50 0.24 -9.82
CA ALA A 106 4.06 -0.89 -9.10
C ALA A 106 5.44 -1.18 -9.67
N PRO A 107 6.49 -0.70 -9.01
CA PRO A 107 7.86 -0.87 -9.52
C PRO A 107 8.30 -2.31 -9.57
#